data_cada4e2fac4dce5148f5fc8feb188952
#
_entry.id   cada4e2fac4dce5148f5fc8feb188952
#
_cell.length_a   1.000
_cell.length_b   1.000
_cell.length_c   1.000
_cell.angle_alpha   90.00
_cell.angle_beta   90.00
_cell.angle_gamma   90.00
#
_symmetry.space_group_name_H-M   'P 1'
#
loop_
_entity.id
_entity.type
_entity.pdbx_description
1 polymer ?
#
loop_
_entity_poly.entity_id
_entity_poly.type
_entity_poly.pdbx_seq_one_letter_code
_entity_poly.pdbx_strand_id
1 'polypeptide(L)'
;MYLLDTNVISELRKPKPHGAVVAWVQSIEDKDLFLSAVTIGEIQAGIEITREQDTAKAQHIEQWLDLVASSYNVLPMTADIFRIWAKLMHRRSDTLYEDAMIASTAKQHHLTVVTRNI
;
A
#
# COMPACT_ATOMS: atom_id res chain seq x y z
N MET A 1 -15.28 -1.45 4.56
CA MET A 1 -13.95 -2.08 4.39
C MET A 1 -13.12 -1.30 3.39
N TYR A 2 -11.85 -1.10 3.73
CA TYR A 2 -11.02 -0.13 3.04
C TYR A 2 -9.68 -0.73 2.64
N LEU A 3 -9.23 -0.40 1.42
CA LEU A 3 -7.88 -0.74 0.95
C LEU A 3 -7.06 0.54 0.97
N LEU A 4 -6.01 0.56 1.79
CA LEU A 4 -5.16 1.73 1.93
C LEU A 4 -4.15 1.79 0.77
N ASP A 5 -4.09 2.94 0.11
CA ASP A 5 -3.06 3.22 -0.89
C ASP A 5 -1.68 3.29 -0.21
N THR A 6 -0.64 3.03 -0.97
CA THR A 6 0.75 3.08 -0.50
C THR A 6 1.08 4.42 0.15
N ASN A 7 0.58 5.53 -0.40
CA ASN A 7 0.84 6.86 0.16
C ASN A 7 0.23 7.04 1.55
N VAL A 8 -0.91 6.41 1.83
CA VAL A 8 -1.53 6.49 3.15
C VAL A 8 -0.70 5.73 4.18
N ILE A 9 -0.32 4.48 3.88
CA ILE A 9 0.44 3.68 4.82
C ILE A 9 1.85 4.27 5.03
N SER A 10 2.47 4.81 3.99
CA SER A 10 3.78 5.45 4.09
C SER A 10 3.74 6.72 4.96
N GLU A 11 2.62 7.43 4.96
CA GLU A 11 2.45 8.61 5.82
C GLU A 11 2.55 8.23 7.30
N LEU A 12 1.99 7.08 7.67
CA LEU A 12 1.99 6.62 9.07
C LEU A 12 3.40 6.33 9.60
N ARG A 13 4.38 6.10 8.73
CA ARG A 13 5.77 5.84 9.11
C ARG A 13 6.52 7.11 9.50
N LYS A 14 6.08 8.27 9.03
CA LYS A 14 6.81 9.53 9.27
C LYS A 14 6.85 9.86 10.76
N PRO A 15 7.94 10.49 11.25
CA PRO A 15 8.01 10.90 12.67
C PRO A 15 6.89 11.85 13.07
N LYS A 16 6.41 12.69 12.14
CA LYS A 16 5.29 13.60 12.36
C LYS A 16 4.26 13.38 11.26
N PRO A 17 3.48 12.29 11.33
CA PRO A 17 2.49 11.99 10.31
C PRO A 17 1.36 13.02 10.32
N HIS A 18 0.70 13.18 9.18
CA HIS A 18 -0.44 14.08 9.07
C HIS A 18 -1.55 13.65 10.04
N GLY A 19 -1.94 14.54 10.94
CA GLY A 19 -2.88 14.21 12.04
C GLY A 19 -4.22 13.68 11.57
N ALA A 20 -4.77 14.22 10.48
CA ALA A 20 -6.05 13.75 9.96
C ALA A 20 -5.96 12.33 9.40
N VAL A 21 -4.83 11.96 8.79
CA VAL A 21 -4.61 10.60 8.29
C VAL A 21 -4.54 9.62 9.47
N VAL A 22 -3.76 9.94 10.49
CA VAL A 22 -3.63 9.11 11.70
C VAL A 22 -4.98 8.94 12.37
N ALA A 23 -5.72 10.04 12.59
CA ALA A 23 -7.01 10.01 13.26
C ALA A 23 -8.01 9.14 12.48
N TRP A 24 -8.04 9.27 11.16
CA TRP A 24 -8.96 8.47 10.34
C TRP A 24 -8.63 6.98 10.44
N VAL A 25 -7.36 6.60 10.30
CA VAL A 25 -6.95 5.19 10.38
C VAL A 25 -7.27 4.62 11.76
N GLN A 26 -7.02 5.37 12.83
CA GLN A 26 -7.33 4.93 14.18
C GLN A 26 -8.82 4.78 14.45
N SER A 27 -9.67 5.49 13.68
CA SER A 27 -11.12 5.41 13.81
C SER A 27 -11.72 4.14 13.20
N ILE A 28 -10.95 3.41 12.36
CA ILE A 28 -11.42 2.23 11.66
C ILE A 28 -10.89 0.98 12.37
N GLU A 29 -11.76 -0.03 12.54
CA GLU A 29 -11.33 -1.30 13.13
C GLU A 29 -10.32 -2.01 12.22
N ASP A 30 -9.31 -2.64 12.83
CA ASP A 30 -8.23 -3.32 12.10
C ASP A 30 -8.75 -4.34 11.10
N LYS A 31 -9.82 -5.04 11.43
CA LYS A 31 -10.42 -6.05 10.54
C LYS A 31 -10.98 -5.46 9.24
N ASP A 32 -11.21 -4.15 9.21
CA ASP A 32 -11.76 -3.45 8.05
C ASP A 32 -10.70 -2.72 7.23
N LEU A 33 -9.42 -2.84 7.61
CA LEU A 33 -8.29 -2.25 6.92
C LEU A 33 -7.48 -3.31 6.18
N PHE A 34 -7.27 -3.07 4.89
CA PHE A 34 -6.56 -3.99 4.01
C PHE A 34 -5.44 -3.29 3.27
N LEU A 35 -4.41 -4.06 2.91
CA LEU A 35 -3.32 -3.61 2.04
C LEU A 35 -3.20 -4.57 0.86
N SER A 36 -2.76 -4.05 -0.28
CA SER A 36 -2.34 -4.89 -1.39
C SER A 36 -0.90 -5.38 -1.17
N ALA A 37 -0.61 -6.60 -1.60
CA ALA A 37 0.77 -7.11 -1.65
C ALA A 37 1.66 -6.18 -2.51
N VAL A 38 1.09 -5.49 -3.48
CA VAL A 38 1.80 -4.49 -4.30
C VAL A 38 2.38 -3.37 -3.43
N THR A 39 1.61 -2.90 -2.45
CA THR A 39 2.08 -1.87 -1.50
C THR A 39 3.30 -2.34 -0.73
N ILE A 40 3.29 -3.60 -0.26
CA ILE A 40 4.45 -4.18 0.43
C ILE A 40 5.67 -4.19 -0.50
N GLY A 41 5.48 -4.58 -1.76
CA GLY A 41 6.55 -4.60 -2.76
C GLY A 41 7.10 -3.21 -3.06
N GLU A 42 6.24 -2.20 -3.20
CA GLU A 42 6.66 -0.82 -3.45
C GLU A 42 7.51 -0.27 -2.29
N ILE A 43 7.09 -0.53 -1.06
CA ILE A 43 7.83 -0.08 0.12
C ILE A 43 9.17 -0.80 0.20
N GLN A 44 9.21 -2.11 -0.05
CA GLN A 44 10.46 -2.87 -0.04
C GLN A 44 11.43 -2.36 -1.12
N ALA A 45 10.94 -2.01 -2.30
CA ALA A 45 11.77 -1.42 -3.34
C ALA A 45 12.41 -0.11 -2.87
N GLY A 46 11.65 0.73 -2.19
CA GLY A 46 12.17 1.96 -1.60
C GLY A 46 13.22 1.69 -0.51
N ILE A 47 13.03 0.65 0.29
CA ILE A 47 13.99 0.23 1.31
C ILE A 47 15.34 -0.13 0.67
N GLU A 48 15.32 -0.88 -0.45
CA GLU A 48 16.57 -1.28 -1.12
C GLU A 48 17.31 -0.08 -1.68
N ILE A 49 16.61 0.92 -2.21
CA ILE A 49 17.22 2.18 -2.65
C ILE A 49 17.88 2.90 -1.47
N THR A 50 17.18 2.98 -0.34
CA THR A 50 17.70 3.60 0.89
C THR A 50 18.94 2.85 1.40
N ARG A 51 18.94 1.51 1.29
CA ARG A 51 20.05 0.65 1.76
C ARG A 51 21.36 0.98 1.07
N GLU A 52 21.31 1.41 -0.16
CA GLU A 52 22.50 1.81 -0.91
C GLU A 52 23.23 3.01 -0.27
N GLN A 53 22.50 3.86 0.45
CA GLN A 53 23.03 5.09 1.02
C GLN A 53 23.09 5.05 2.54
N ASP A 54 22.16 4.38 3.19
CA ASP A 54 22.03 4.38 4.66
C ASP A 54 21.45 3.03 5.11
N THR A 55 22.35 2.10 5.43
CA THR A 55 21.97 0.75 5.83
C THR A 55 21.15 0.73 7.11
N ALA A 56 21.49 1.57 8.08
CA ALA A 56 20.77 1.64 9.36
C ALA A 56 19.35 2.14 9.16
N LYS A 57 19.17 3.17 8.35
CA LYS A 57 17.83 3.70 8.06
C LYS A 57 16.99 2.67 7.32
N ALA A 58 17.58 1.98 6.33
CA ALA A 58 16.88 0.92 5.60
C ALA A 58 16.41 -0.18 6.54
N GLN A 59 17.25 -0.60 7.49
CA GLN A 59 16.89 -1.62 8.45
C GLN A 59 15.72 -1.18 9.35
N HIS A 60 15.70 0.06 9.79
CA HIS A 60 14.60 0.61 10.57
C HIS A 60 13.28 0.58 9.80
N ILE A 61 13.31 0.98 8.53
CA ILE A 61 12.12 0.96 7.69
C ILE A 61 11.65 -0.48 7.46
N GLU A 62 12.58 -1.39 7.25
CA GLU A 62 12.26 -2.80 7.02
C GLU A 62 11.62 -3.45 8.25
N GLN A 63 12.09 -3.12 9.45
CA GLN A 63 11.46 -3.58 10.69
C GLN A 63 10.03 -3.09 10.81
N TRP A 64 9.79 -1.82 10.47
CA TRP A 64 8.45 -1.26 10.43
C TRP A 64 7.57 -1.98 9.40
N LEU A 65 8.12 -2.26 8.21
CA LEU A 65 7.39 -2.99 7.17
C LEU A 65 7.01 -4.40 7.61
N ASP A 66 7.91 -5.08 8.33
CA ASP A 66 7.61 -6.41 8.89
C ASP A 66 6.41 -6.36 9.83
N LEU A 67 6.34 -5.33 10.67
CA LEU A 67 5.20 -5.14 11.57
C LEU A 67 3.91 -4.86 10.79
N VAL A 68 3.98 -4.03 9.77
CA VAL A 68 2.83 -3.72 8.91
C VAL A 68 2.33 -4.99 8.23
N ALA A 69 3.22 -5.77 7.63
CA ALA A 69 2.86 -6.98 6.91
C ALA A 69 2.21 -8.04 7.82
N SER A 70 2.55 -8.05 9.11
CA SER A 70 1.98 -9.00 10.07
C SER A 70 0.73 -8.47 10.77
N SER A 71 0.51 -7.16 10.77
CA SER A 71 -0.60 -6.52 11.51
C SER A 71 -1.81 -6.23 10.65
N TYR A 72 -1.61 -5.88 9.37
CA TYR A 72 -2.69 -5.57 8.45
C TYR A 72 -3.10 -6.80 7.65
N ASN A 73 -4.32 -6.76 7.12
CA ASN A 73 -4.81 -7.79 6.19
C ASN A 73 -4.19 -7.51 4.82
N VAL A 74 -3.20 -8.30 4.43
CA VAL A 74 -2.53 -8.14 3.13
C VAL A 74 -3.15 -9.08 2.10
N LEU A 75 -3.63 -8.51 1.00
CA LEU A 75 -4.28 -9.25 -0.08
C LEU A 75 -3.28 -9.52 -1.21
N PRO A 76 -3.17 -10.79 -1.66
CA PRO A 76 -2.27 -11.13 -2.76
C PRO A 76 -2.81 -10.67 -4.12
N MET A 77 -1.93 -10.55 -5.10
CA MET A 77 -2.31 -10.38 -6.50
C MET A 77 -2.62 -11.75 -7.08
N THR A 78 -3.91 -12.06 -7.19
CA THR A 78 -4.36 -13.34 -7.76
C THR A 78 -4.46 -13.26 -9.28
N ALA A 79 -4.66 -14.41 -9.93
CA ALA A 79 -4.89 -14.45 -11.37
C ALA A 79 -6.10 -13.62 -11.78
N ASP A 80 -7.18 -13.69 -11.00
CA ASP A 80 -8.39 -12.89 -11.29
C ASP A 80 -8.12 -11.40 -11.20
N ILE A 81 -7.34 -10.96 -10.20
CA ILE A 81 -6.98 -9.55 -10.05
C ILE A 81 -6.10 -9.10 -11.22
N PHE A 82 -5.15 -9.92 -11.66
CA PHE A 82 -4.33 -9.58 -12.83
C PHE A 82 -5.16 -9.47 -14.11
N ARG A 83 -6.20 -10.28 -14.25
CA ARG A 83 -7.09 -10.15 -15.42
C ARG A 83 -7.88 -8.84 -15.39
N ILE A 84 -8.33 -8.40 -14.22
CA ILE A 84 -8.96 -7.08 -14.04
C ILE A 84 -7.95 -5.99 -14.37
N TRP A 85 -6.73 -6.10 -13.82
CA TRP A 85 -5.64 -5.16 -14.06
C TRP A 85 -5.33 -5.01 -15.55
N ALA A 86 -5.24 -6.12 -16.29
CA ALA A 86 -4.95 -6.10 -17.71
C ALA A 86 -6.03 -5.33 -18.49
N LYS A 87 -7.29 -5.48 -18.10
CA LYS A 87 -8.39 -4.73 -18.73
C LYS A 87 -8.31 -3.24 -18.41
N LEU A 88 -7.99 -2.89 -17.17
CA LEU A 88 -7.83 -1.47 -16.77
C LEU A 88 -6.64 -0.82 -17.46
N MET A 89 -5.56 -1.56 -17.64
CA MET A 89 -4.33 -1.04 -18.25
C MET A 89 -4.37 -0.95 -19.77
N HIS A 90 -5.37 -1.53 -20.40
CA HIS A 90 -5.44 -1.54 -21.84
C HIS A 90 -5.38 -0.12 -22.40
N ARG A 91 -4.32 0.18 -23.18
CA ARG A 91 -4.04 1.49 -23.79
C ARG A 91 -3.78 2.60 -22.77
N ARG A 92 -3.30 2.24 -21.57
CA ARG A 92 -2.91 3.21 -20.56
C ARG A 92 -1.40 3.27 -20.39
N SER A 93 -0.93 4.34 -19.75
CA SER A 93 0.49 4.55 -19.51
C SER A 93 1.03 3.57 -18.48
N ASP A 94 2.27 3.10 -18.68
CA ASP A 94 2.98 2.22 -17.75
C ASP A 94 3.15 2.85 -16.34
N THR A 95 3.09 4.18 -16.24
CA THR A 95 3.19 4.86 -14.95
C THR A 95 2.02 4.57 -14.00
N LEU A 96 0.96 3.94 -14.51
CA LEU A 96 -0.24 3.61 -13.72
C LEU A 96 -0.26 2.15 -13.26
N TYR A 97 0.79 1.37 -13.49
CA TYR A 97 0.79 -0.06 -13.18
C TYR A 97 0.41 -0.37 -11.74
N GLU A 98 1.12 0.24 -10.78
CA GLU A 98 0.90 -0.04 -9.37
C GLU A 98 -0.46 0.48 -8.89
N ASP A 99 -0.84 1.67 -9.31
CA ASP A 99 -2.15 2.25 -8.96
C ASP A 99 -3.28 1.39 -9.50
N ALA A 100 -3.14 0.88 -10.73
CA ALA A 100 -4.13 0.00 -11.34
C ALA A 100 -4.18 -1.36 -10.65
N MET A 101 -3.06 -1.89 -10.14
CA MET A 101 -3.02 -3.13 -9.37
C MET A 101 -3.80 -2.97 -8.06
N ILE A 102 -3.62 -1.84 -7.36
CA ILE A 102 -4.35 -1.54 -6.13
C ILE A 102 -5.84 -1.40 -6.43
N ALA A 103 -6.21 -0.65 -7.49
CA ALA A 103 -7.60 -0.49 -7.89
C ALA A 103 -8.25 -1.81 -8.27
N SER A 104 -7.52 -2.70 -8.95
CA SER A 104 -8.01 -4.03 -9.35
C SER A 104 -8.27 -4.92 -8.14
N THR A 105 -7.38 -4.86 -7.14
CA THR A 105 -7.55 -5.58 -5.88
C THR A 105 -8.82 -5.10 -5.15
N ALA A 106 -9.01 -3.80 -5.08
CA ALA A 106 -10.20 -3.23 -4.46
C ALA A 106 -11.48 -3.65 -5.18
N LYS A 107 -11.45 -3.66 -6.51
CA LYS A 107 -12.60 -4.07 -7.31
C LYS A 107 -12.97 -5.53 -7.06
N GLN A 108 -11.97 -6.42 -7.04
CA GLN A 108 -12.19 -7.84 -6.81
C GLN A 108 -12.82 -8.13 -5.43
N HIS A 109 -12.38 -7.40 -4.41
CA HIS A 109 -12.81 -7.61 -3.03
C HIS A 109 -13.89 -6.63 -2.58
N HIS A 110 -14.41 -5.79 -3.47
CA HIS A 110 -15.44 -4.79 -3.15
C HIS A 110 -15.02 -3.84 -2.02
N LEU A 111 -13.77 -3.39 -2.07
CA LEU A 111 -13.19 -2.48 -1.09
C LEU A 111 -13.18 -1.05 -1.62
N THR A 112 -13.27 -0.08 -0.72
CA THR A 112 -13.07 1.33 -1.04
C THR A 112 -11.58 1.66 -0.92
N VAL A 113 -10.99 2.19 -1.98
CA VAL A 113 -9.59 2.65 -1.95
C VAL A 113 -9.53 3.97 -1.20
N VAL A 114 -8.61 4.04 -0.24
CA VAL A 114 -8.36 5.27 0.51
C VAL A 114 -7.02 5.83 0.03
N THR A 115 -7.07 7.04 -0.54
CA THR A 115 -5.89 7.74 -1.02
C THR A 115 -5.72 9.02 -0.22
N ARG A 116 -4.51 9.58 -0.30
CA ARG A 116 -4.22 10.89 0.27
C ARG A 116 -4.17 11.90 -0.86
N ASN A 117 -5.17 12.77 -0.92
CA ASN A 117 -5.15 13.93 -1.80
C ASN A 117 -4.47 15.09 -1.07
N ILE A 118 -3.42 15.55 -1.66
CA ILE A 118 -2.68 16.70 -1.13
C ILE A 118 -3.03 17.92 -1.99
#